data_3a2452d717272041bc2fec35c256c53a
#
_entry.id   3a2452d717272041bc2fec35c256c53a
#
_cell.length_a   1.000
_cell.length_b   1.000
_cell.length_c   1.000
_cell.angle_alpha   90.00
_cell.angle_beta   90.00
_cell.angle_gamma   90.00
#
_symmetry.space_group_name_H-M   'P 1'
#
loop_
_entity.id
_entity.type
_entity.pdbx_description
1 polymer ?
#
loop_
_entity_poly.entity_id
_entity_poly.type
_entity_poly.pdbx_seq_one_letter_code
_entity_poly.pdbx_strand_id
1 'polypeptide(L)'
;MLFDFESYTDGLRKGYNKFRWIEYSLSSSVMIALIAMLFGVYDIMTLIGIIGVNASMNLFGLNFEVMNSYKRDAGDTTVDWSAFWFGCFAGVIPWIIVYAPLFASADLSQIPWFVWGILFSYAFFFNTFPINMYLQYAQIGSWSDAAYPDMKNGGYYYGEKWYQILSLASKSILVWFTFGGTNQPQVSSTTMPAL
;
A
#
# COMPACT_ATOMS: atom_id res chain seq x y z
N MET A 1 -12.52 -13.99 11.15
CA MET A 1 -11.40 -13.38 11.89
C MET A 1 -11.40 -13.78 13.38
N LEU A 2 -12.55 -13.94 14.01
CA LEU A 2 -12.65 -14.46 15.39
C LEU A 2 -12.36 -15.97 15.52
N PHE A 3 -12.27 -16.69 14.39
CA PHE A 3 -12.23 -18.16 14.37
C PHE A 3 -10.82 -18.75 14.25
N ASP A 4 -9.76 -17.94 14.14
CA ASP A 4 -8.40 -18.45 13.95
C ASP A 4 -7.34 -17.61 14.69
N PHE A 5 -7.66 -17.24 15.92
CA PHE A 5 -6.77 -16.43 16.77
C PHE A 5 -5.45 -17.16 17.06
N GLU A 6 -5.49 -18.48 17.19
CA GLU A 6 -4.29 -19.29 17.42
C GLU A 6 -3.36 -19.23 16.21
N SER A 7 -3.89 -19.38 14.99
CA SER A 7 -3.11 -19.27 13.75
C SER A 7 -2.52 -17.86 13.57
N TYR A 8 -3.26 -16.81 13.95
CA TYR A 8 -2.77 -15.45 13.92
C TYR A 8 -1.59 -15.22 14.87
N THR A 9 -1.76 -15.63 16.13
CA THR A 9 -0.70 -15.47 17.15
C THR A 9 0.52 -16.33 16.87
N ASP A 10 0.35 -17.53 16.33
CA ASP A 10 1.45 -18.41 15.93
C ASP A 10 2.25 -17.79 14.75
N GLY A 11 1.56 -17.25 13.76
CA GLY A 11 2.19 -16.52 12.67
C GLY A 11 3.04 -15.34 13.16
N LEU A 12 2.49 -14.51 14.05
CA LEU A 12 3.24 -13.39 14.63
C LEU A 12 4.49 -13.85 15.41
N ARG A 13 4.38 -14.95 16.17
CA ARG A 13 5.52 -15.52 16.90
C ARG A 13 6.61 -16.02 15.95
N LYS A 14 6.23 -16.50 14.76
CA LYS A 14 7.15 -16.94 13.71
C LYS A 14 7.66 -15.77 12.85
N GLY A 15 7.15 -14.56 13.03
CA GLY A 15 7.57 -13.37 12.31
C GLY A 15 6.98 -13.26 10.90
N TYR A 16 5.72 -13.67 10.73
CA TYR A 16 4.92 -13.36 9.54
C TYR A 16 3.44 -13.12 9.91
N ASN A 17 2.74 -12.31 9.11
CA ASN A 17 1.32 -12.00 9.33
C ASN A 17 0.51 -12.18 8.05
N LYS A 18 0.04 -13.42 7.79
CA LYS A 18 -0.75 -13.76 6.60
C LYS A 18 -2.05 -12.96 6.51
N PHE A 19 -2.70 -12.68 7.64
CA PHE A 19 -3.99 -11.97 7.67
C PHE A 19 -3.85 -10.52 7.22
N ARG A 20 -2.77 -9.83 7.62
CA ARG A 20 -2.47 -8.49 7.16
C ARG A 20 -2.29 -8.45 5.64
N TRP A 21 -1.50 -9.35 5.08
CA TRP A 21 -1.22 -9.37 3.65
C TRP A 21 -2.44 -9.71 2.80
N ILE A 22 -3.30 -10.62 3.27
CA ILE A 22 -4.58 -10.91 2.62
C ILE A 22 -5.51 -9.70 2.70
N GLU A 23 -5.62 -9.07 3.85
CA GLU A 23 -6.41 -7.84 4.02
C GLU A 23 -5.88 -6.73 3.10
N TYR A 24 -4.57 -6.53 3.03
CA TYR A 24 -3.97 -5.53 2.15
C TYR A 24 -4.18 -5.86 0.68
N SER A 25 -4.08 -7.11 0.27
CA SER A 25 -4.32 -7.51 -1.13
C SER A 25 -5.74 -7.16 -1.58
N LEU A 26 -6.71 -7.19 -0.69
CA LEU A 26 -8.09 -6.81 -0.98
C LEU A 26 -8.28 -5.29 -0.84
N SER A 27 -7.99 -4.73 0.32
CA SER A 27 -8.30 -3.33 0.63
C SER A 27 -7.49 -2.34 -0.20
N SER A 28 -6.19 -2.56 -0.39
CA SER A 28 -5.36 -1.67 -1.21
C SER A 28 -5.69 -1.77 -2.69
N SER A 29 -6.17 -2.94 -3.15
CA SER A 29 -6.58 -3.11 -4.54
C SER A 29 -7.87 -2.35 -4.85
N VAL A 30 -8.82 -2.32 -3.92
CA VAL A 30 -10.00 -1.45 -4.04
C VAL A 30 -9.58 0.03 -4.03
N MET A 31 -8.64 0.40 -3.15
CA MET A 31 -8.15 1.77 -3.05
C MET A 31 -7.49 2.24 -4.34
N ILE A 32 -6.58 1.46 -4.92
CA ILE A 32 -5.89 1.86 -6.15
C ILE A 32 -6.85 1.91 -7.35
N ALA A 33 -7.86 1.05 -7.39
CA ALA A 33 -8.91 1.11 -8.41
C ALA A 33 -9.74 2.39 -8.29
N LEU A 34 -10.13 2.79 -7.06
CA LEU A 34 -10.83 4.06 -6.82
C LEU A 34 -9.97 5.25 -7.24
N ILE A 35 -8.68 5.24 -6.92
CA ILE A 35 -7.75 6.28 -7.37
C ILE A 35 -7.69 6.32 -8.89
N ALA A 36 -7.54 5.17 -9.57
CA ALA A 36 -7.51 5.08 -11.01
C ALA A 36 -8.76 5.69 -11.65
N MET A 37 -9.95 5.42 -11.09
CA MET A 37 -11.21 6.02 -11.53
C MET A 37 -11.24 7.54 -11.32
N LEU A 38 -10.71 8.06 -10.22
CA LEU A 38 -10.60 9.51 -10.00
C LEU A 38 -9.69 10.20 -11.04
N PHE A 39 -8.73 9.45 -11.59
CA PHE A 39 -7.83 9.93 -12.66
C PHE A 39 -8.32 9.60 -14.08
N GLY A 40 -9.59 9.16 -14.21
CA GLY A 40 -10.23 8.98 -15.52
C GLY A 40 -10.02 7.59 -16.14
N VAL A 41 -9.52 6.62 -15.39
CA VAL A 41 -9.42 5.22 -15.85
C VAL A 41 -10.72 4.49 -15.56
N TYR A 42 -11.58 4.32 -16.57
CA TYR A 42 -12.89 3.67 -16.43
C TYR A 42 -12.99 2.34 -17.19
N ASP A 43 -11.96 1.98 -17.94
CA ASP A 43 -11.96 0.70 -18.65
C ASP A 43 -11.90 -0.47 -17.67
N ILE A 44 -12.89 -1.35 -17.72
CA ILE A 44 -13.06 -2.44 -16.78
C ILE A 44 -11.90 -3.44 -16.83
N MET A 45 -11.33 -3.70 -18.01
CA MET A 45 -10.21 -4.64 -18.13
C MET A 45 -8.93 -4.07 -17.52
N THR A 46 -8.72 -2.77 -17.70
CA THR A 46 -7.61 -2.04 -17.05
C THR A 46 -7.77 -2.06 -15.53
N LEU A 47 -8.97 -1.81 -15.01
CA LEU A 47 -9.24 -1.84 -13.57
C LEU A 47 -9.01 -3.25 -12.98
N ILE A 48 -9.47 -4.30 -13.66
CA ILE A 48 -9.20 -5.70 -13.26
C ILE A 48 -7.69 -5.98 -13.26
N GLY A 49 -6.98 -5.51 -14.27
CA GLY A 49 -5.52 -5.63 -14.35
C GLY A 49 -4.80 -4.93 -13.19
N ILE A 50 -5.18 -3.68 -12.88
CA ILE A 50 -4.65 -2.92 -11.75
C ILE A 50 -4.88 -3.67 -10.42
N ILE A 51 -6.12 -4.13 -10.18
CA ILE A 51 -6.50 -4.90 -8.99
C ILE A 51 -5.64 -6.17 -8.88
N GLY A 52 -5.52 -6.93 -9.96
CA GLY A 52 -4.75 -8.17 -9.99
C GLY A 52 -3.27 -7.97 -9.70
N VAL A 53 -2.65 -6.99 -10.34
CA VAL A 53 -1.23 -6.67 -10.14
C VAL A 53 -0.98 -6.14 -8.72
N ASN A 54 -1.85 -5.26 -8.20
CA ASN A 54 -1.72 -4.74 -6.84
C ASN A 54 -1.93 -5.83 -5.77
N ALA A 55 -2.89 -6.73 -5.97
CA ALA A 55 -3.06 -7.90 -5.10
C ALA A 55 -1.81 -8.79 -5.12
N SER A 56 -1.25 -9.07 -6.31
CA SER A 56 -0.02 -9.85 -6.45
C SER A 56 1.18 -9.21 -5.74
N MET A 57 1.33 -7.88 -5.82
CA MET A 57 2.35 -7.14 -5.06
C MET A 57 2.26 -7.43 -3.56
N ASN A 58 1.05 -7.37 -2.99
CA ASN A 58 0.84 -7.66 -1.57
C ASN A 58 1.13 -9.13 -1.23
N LEU A 59 0.77 -10.06 -2.12
CA LEU A 59 1.08 -11.48 -1.93
C LEU A 59 2.58 -11.78 -2.06
N PHE A 60 3.35 -11.02 -2.83
CA PHE A 60 4.81 -11.06 -2.79
C PHE A 60 5.34 -10.63 -1.42
N GLY A 61 4.71 -9.64 -0.76
CA GLY A 61 5.03 -9.27 0.62
C GLY A 61 4.78 -10.42 1.60
N LEU A 62 3.66 -11.14 1.48
CA LEU A 62 3.41 -12.35 2.25
C LEU A 62 4.47 -13.41 2.00
N ASN A 63 4.77 -13.70 0.74
CA ASN A 63 5.76 -14.69 0.36
C ASN A 63 7.15 -14.35 0.93
N PHE A 64 7.53 -13.07 0.89
CA PHE A 64 8.77 -12.58 1.48
C PHE A 64 8.86 -12.88 2.99
N GLU A 65 7.81 -12.59 3.76
CA GLU A 65 7.79 -12.88 5.21
C GLU A 65 7.84 -14.38 5.50
N VAL A 66 7.04 -15.17 4.79
CA VAL A 66 6.94 -16.62 4.98
C VAL A 66 8.27 -17.30 4.64
N MET A 67 8.87 -16.99 3.48
CA MET A 67 10.16 -17.56 3.09
C MET A 67 11.27 -17.26 4.12
N ASN A 68 11.37 -16.00 4.55
CA ASN A 68 12.37 -15.61 5.53
C ASN A 68 12.07 -16.17 6.93
N SER A 69 10.81 -16.42 7.28
CA SER A 69 10.42 -17.12 8.49
C SER A 69 10.94 -18.58 8.48
N TYR A 70 10.71 -19.31 7.40
CA TYR A 70 11.22 -20.69 7.27
C TYR A 70 12.76 -20.77 7.30
N LYS A 71 13.45 -19.80 6.69
CA LYS A 71 14.91 -19.73 6.76
C LYS A 71 15.39 -19.53 8.19
N ARG A 72 14.78 -18.63 8.95
CA ARG A 72 15.11 -18.41 10.38
C ARG A 72 14.87 -19.67 11.22
N ASP A 73 13.75 -20.36 10.99
CA ASP A 73 13.43 -21.61 11.70
C ASP A 73 14.44 -22.73 11.37
N ALA A 74 15.02 -22.72 10.16
CA ALA A 74 16.11 -23.61 9.76
C ALA A 74 17.51 -23.18 10.27
N GLY A 75 17.61 -22.07 11.01
CA GLY A 75 18.87 -21.54 11.54
C GLY A 75 19.65 -20.64 10.57
N ASP A 76 19.09 -20.34 9.39
CA ASP A 76 19.69 -19.40 8.42
C ASP A 76 19.19 -17.98 8.69
N THR A 77 20.09 -17.11 9.13
CA THR A 77 19.79 -15.70 9.44
C THR A 77 19.91 -14.77 8.23
N THR A 78 20.29 -15.28 7.06
CA THR A 78 20.38 -14.47 5.84
C THR A 78 18.99 -14.16 5.29
N VAL A 79 18.77 -12.91 4.87
CA VAL A 79 17.50 -12.47 4.30
C VAL A 79 17.51 -12.69 2.79
N ASP A 80 16.47 -13.36 2.27
CA ASP A 80 16.21 -13.48 0.84
C ASP A 80 15.32 -12.32 0.38
N TRP A 81 15.89 -11.40 -0.39
CA TRP A 81 15.22 -10.20 -0.88
C TRP A 81 14.48 -10.39 -2.21
N SER A 82 14.50 -11.57 -2.82
CA SER A 82 13.93 -11.79 -4.15
C SER A 82 12.45 -11.42 -4.25
N ALA A 83 11.62 -11.95 -3.34
CA ALA A 83 10.19 -11.66 -3.32
C ALA A 83 9.89 -10.18 -3.02
N PHE A 84 10.73 -9.49 -2.22
CA PHE A 84 10.63 -8.06 -1.99
C PHE A 84 10.78 -7.26 -3.28
N TRP A 85 11.82 -7.55 -4.08
CA TRP A 85 12.06 -6.85 -5.34
C TRP A 85 10.98 -7.14 -6.38
N PHE A 86 10.46 -8.38 -6.44
CA PHE A 86 9.33 -8.71 -7.31
C PHE A 86 8.08 -7.93 -6.91
N GLY A 87 7.82 -7.80 -5.60
CA GLY A 87 6.75 -6.97 -5.08
C GLY A 87 6.91 -5.49 -5.44
N CYS A 88 8.10 -4.91 -5.29
CA CYS A 88 8.38 -3.53 -5.67
C CYS A 88 8.15 -3.31 -7.17
N PHE A 89 8.62 -4.22 -8.04
CA PHE A 89 8.39 -4.15 -9.47
C PHE A 89 6.90 -4.19 -9.81
N ALA A 90 6.17 -5.15 -9.27
CA ALA A 90 4.71 -5.24 -9.47
C ALA A 90 4.00 -3.97 -8.98
N GLY A 91 4.46 -3.38 -7.87
CA GLY A 91 3.88 -2.20 -7.26
C GLY A 91 3.99 -0.92 -8.10
N VAL A 92 4.99 -0.81 -8.97
CA VAL A 92 5.16 0.36 -9.85
C VAL A 92 4.13 0.38 -10.97
N ILE A 93 3.68 -0.78 -11.46
CA ILE A 93 2.80 -0.89 -12.64
C ILE A 93 1.46 -0.14 -12.46
N PRO A 94 0.69 -0.34 -11.39
CA PRO A 94 -0.55 0.42 -11.16
C PRO A 94 -0.35 1.93 -11.18
N TRP A 95 0.78 2.41 -10.66
CA TRP A 95 1.09 3.85 -10.64
C TRP A 95 1.38 4.40 -12.02
N ILE A 96 2.08 3.66 -12.88
CA ILE A 96 2.28 4.05 -14.28
C ILE A 96 0.93 4.23 -14.96
N ILE A 97 0.00 3.28 -14.77
CA ILE A 97 -1.34 3.33 -15.38
C ILE A 97 -2.15 4.52 -14.84
N VAL A 98 -2.08 4.79 -13.54
CA VAL A 98 -2.79 5.93 -12.91
C VAL A 98 -2.24 7.28 -13.39
N TYR A 99 -0.92 7.40 -13.53
CA TYR A 99 -0.29 8.66 -13.94
C TYR A 99 -0.35 8.92 -15.43
N ALA A 100 -0.38 7.87 -16.27
CA ALA A 100 -0.35 8.02 -17.72
C ALA A 100 -1.46 8.94 -18.26
N PRO A 101 -2.75 8.82 -17.88
CA PRO A 101 -3.80 9.74 -18.32
C PRO A 101 -3.58 11.17 -17.85
N LEU A 102 -3.07 11.34 -16.62
CA LEU A 102 -2.80 12.66 -16.06
C LEU A 102 -1.76 13.44 -16.88
N PHE A 103 -0.65 12.78 -17.21
CA PHE A 103 0.42 13.39 -18.01
C PHE A 103 0.12 13.45 -19.51
N ALA A 104 -0.81 12.62 -20.00
CA ALA A 104 -1.30 12.70 -21.37
C ALA A 104 -2.32 13.84 -21.57
N SER A 105 -2.91 14.36 -20.50
CA SER A 105 -3.83 15.52 -20.56
C SER A 105 -3.05 16.77 -20.93
N ALA A 106 -3.55 17.49 -21.94
CA ALA A 106 -2.83 18.63 -22.53
C ALA A 106 -2.69 19.84 -21.58
N ASP A 107 -3.51 19.92 -20.53
CA ASP A 107 -3.55 21.08 -19.64
C ASP A 107 -3.59 20.69 -18.17
N LEU A 108 -2.42 20.59 -17.58
CA LEU A 108 -2.24 20.29 -16.14
C LEU A 108 -2.79 21.42 -15.24
N SER A 109 -3.00 22.62 -15.77
CA SER A 109 -3.50 23.76 -15.01
C SER A 109 -4.98 23.63 -14.65
N GLN A 110 -5.72 22.81 -15.39
CA GLN A 110 -7.14 22.54 -15.15
C GLN A 110 -7.40 21.50 -14.05
N ILE A 111 -6.32 20.83 -13.56
CA ILE A 111 -6.45 19.79 -12.54
C ILE A 111 -6.67 20.44 -11.18
N PRO A 112 -7.79 20.13 -10.48
CA PRO A 112 -8.07 20.67 -9.17
C PRO A 112 -6.96 20.35 -8.16
N TRP A 113 -6.67 21.29 -7.26
CA TRP A 113 -5.60 21.16 -6.26
C TRP A 113 -5.73 19.90 -5.39
N PHE A 114 -6.93 19.46 -5.06
CA PHE A 114 -7.15 18.28 -4.22
C PHE A 114 -6.73 16.98 -4.91
N VAL A 115 -6.77 16.94 -6.24
CA VAL A 115 -6.27 15.79 -7.03
C VAL A 115 -4.75 15.64 -6.83
N TRP A 116 -4.02 16.75 -6.83
CA TRP A 116 -2.60 16.76 -6.49
C TRP A 116 -2.34 16.30 -5.05
N GLY A 117 -3.22 16.73 -4.11
CA GLY A 117 -3.17 16.28 -2.73
C GLY A 117 -3.33 14.76 -2.59
N ILE A 118 -4.30 14.18 -3.30
CA ILE A 118 -4.49 12.72 -3.37
C ILE A 118 -3.22 12.07 -3.91
N LEU A 119 -2.73 12.50 -5.03
CA LEU A 119 -1.61 11.93 -5.75
C LEU A 119 -0.33 11.88 -4.88
N PHE A 120 0.06 13.01 -4.30
CA PHE A 120 1.25 13.09 -3.46
C PHE A 120 1.10 12.32 -2.14
N SER A 121 -0.07 12.41 -1.49
CA SER A 121 -0.31 11.66 -0.25
C SER A 121 -0.22 10.16 -0.48
N TYR A 122 -0.79 9.69 -1.58
CA TYR A 122 -0.76 8.26 -1.90
C TYR A 122 0.61 7.77 -2.32
N ALA A 123 1.32 8.53 -3.16
CA ALA A 123 2.70 8.20 -3.51
C ALA A 123 3.57 8.11 -2.24
N PHE A 124 3.38 9.03 -1.31
CA PHE A 124 4.08 9.02 -0.02
C PHE A 124 3.75 7.75 0.78
N PHE A 125 2.46 7.50 1.08
CA PHE A 125 2.07 6.34 1.87
C PHE A 125 2.44 5.03 1.20
N PHE A 126 2.24 4.90 -0.11
CA PHE A 126 2.62 3.70 -0.84
C PHE A 126 4.09 3.31 -0.64
N ASN A 127 4.98 4.29 -0.68
CA ASN A 127 6.41 4.04 -0.48
C ASN A 127 6.78 3.77 0.99
N THR A 128 6.00 4.23 1.96
CA THR A 128 6.30 3.97 3.38
C THR A 128 6.13 2.50 3.78
N PHE A 129 5.27 1.73 3.11
CA PHE A 129 5.08 0.31 3.40
C PHE A 129 6.31 -0.55 3.06
N PRO A 130 6.88 -0.50 1.83
CA PRO A 130 8.12 -1.22 1.54
C PRO A 130 9.32 -0.69 2.33
N ILE A 131 9.37 0.61 2.66
CA ILE A 131 10.40 1.16 3.54
C ILE A 131 10.30 0.53 4.94
N ASN A 132 9.10 0.44 5.52
CA ASN A 132 8.89 -0.21 6.81
C ASN A 132 9.34 -1.69 6.79
N MET A 133 9.02 -2.43 5.72
CA MET A 133 9.49 -3.80 5.52
C MET A 133 11.02 -3.87 5.43
N TYR A 134 11.61 -2.98 4.64
CA TYR A 134 13.05 -2.93 4.50
C TYR A 134 13.75 -2.69 5.85
N LEU A 135 13.31 -1.69 6.62
CA LEU A 135 13.86 -1.38 7.95
C LEU A 135 13.74 -2.57 8.91
N GLN A 136 12.61 -3.27 8.87
CA GLN A 136 12.31 -4.42 9.72
C GLN A 136 13.25 -5.61 9.43
N TYR A 137 13.47 -5.93 8.16
CA TYR A 137 14.32 -7.07 7.77
C TYR A 137 15.82 -6.72 7.71
N ALA A 138 16.16 -5.46 7.47
CA ALA A 138 17.52 -4.96 7.60
C ALA A 138 17.94 -4.70 9.05
N GLN A 139 17.02 -4.88 10.03
CA GLN A 139 17.27 -4.75 11.47
C GLN A 139 17.83 -3.37 11.85
N ILE A 140 17.25 -2.28 11.34
CA ILE A 140 17.77 -0.92 11.51
C ILE A 140 17.06 -0.21 12.67
N GLY A 141 17.83 0.29 13.63
CA GLY A 141 17.34 1.11 14.73
C GLY A 141 16.27 0.43 15.58
N SER A 142 15.10 1.05 15.76
CA SER A 142 13.97 0.48 16.52
C SER A 142 13.29 -0.70 15.83
N TRP A 143 13.58 -0.98 14.57
CA TRP A 143 13.11 -2.18 13.86
C TRP A 143 14.03 -3.39 14.07
N SER A 144 15.13 -3.24 14.83
CA SER A 144 16.03 -4.33 15.17
C SER A 144 15.55 -5.08 16.40
N ASP A 145 15.67 -6.42 16.37
CA ASP A 145 15.43 -7.25 17.54
C ASP A 145 16.40 -6.95 18.70
N ALA A 146 17.60 -6.44 18.39
CA ALA A 146 18.57 -5.98 19.38
C ALA A 146 18.08 -4.80 20.23
N ALA A 147 17.11 -4.04 19.76
CA ALA A 147 16.47 -2.96 20.52
C ALA A 147 15.51 -3.50 21.64
N TYR A 148 15.19 -4.80 21.61
CA TYR A 148 14.22 -5.43 22.51
C TYR A 148 14.77 -6.74 23.09
N PRO A 149 15.78 -6.70 23.97
CA PRO A 149 16.49 -7.88 24.46
C PRO A 149 15.58 -8.87 25.24
N ASP A 150 14.49 -8.36 25.81
CA ASP A 150 13.55 -9.16 26.60
C ASP A 150 12.40 -9.74 25.76
N MET A 151 12.35 -9.46 24.45
CA MET A 151 11.25 -9.87 23.58
C MET A 151 11.77 -10.56 22.31
N LYS A 152 11.39 -11.82 22.11
CA LYS A 152 11.64 -12.49 20.83
C LYS A 152 10.89 -11.78 19.69
N ASN A 153 11.60 -11.45 18.60
CA ASN A 153 11.05 -10.72 17.44
C ASN A 153 10.52 -9.32 17.79
N GLY A 154 11.14 -8.60 18.73
CA GLY A 154 10.68 -7.26 19.15
C GLY A 154 10.67 -6.25 18.02
N GLY A 155 11.68 -6.25 17.17
CA GLY A 155 11.76 -5.42 15.96
C GLY A 155 10.64 -5.73 14.96
N TYR A 156 10.27 -7.02 14.82
CA TYR A 156 9.13 -7.42 13.98
C TYR A 156 7.81 -6.83 14.52
N TYR A 157 7.54 -6.94 15.82
CA TYR A 157 6.33 -6.34 16.42
C TYR A 157 6.28 -4.82 16.29
N TYR A 158 7.43 -4.15 16.38
CA TYR A 158 7.52 -2.73 16.14
C TYR A 158 7.13 -2.37 14.68
N GLY A 159 7.63 -3.12 13.71
CA GLY A 159 7.23 -2.99 12.30
C GLY A 159 5.74 -3.26 12.08
N GLU A 160 5.16 -4.28 12.74
CA GLU A 160 3.72 -4.57 12.70
C GLU A 160 2.86 -3.40 13.19
N LYS A 161 3.26 -2.76 14.28
CA LYS A 161 2.60 -1.55 14.78
C LYS A 161 2.60 -0.43 13.73
N TRP A 162 3.72 -0.22 13.05
CA TRP A 162 3.82 0.77 11.99
C TRP A 162 2.93 0.44 10.80
N TYR A 163 2.83 -0.81 10.39
CA TYR A 163 1.89 -1.22 9.34
C TYR A 163 0.44 -0.85 9.68
N GLN A 164 0.02 -1.03 10.92
CA GLN A 164 -1.33 -0.66 11.37
C GLN A 164 -1.55 0.86 11.32
N ILE A 165 -0.58 1.64 11.83
CA ILE A 165 -0.64 3.11 11.80
C ILE A 165 -0.69 3.63 10.37
N LEU A 166 0.20 3.15 9.49
CA LEU A 166 0.27 3.54 8.08
C LEU A 166 -1.02 3.17 7.34
N SER A 167 -1.57 1.99 7.58
CA SER A 167 -2.83 1.54 6.97
C SER A 167 -4.00 2.40 7.40
N LEU A 168 -4.12 2.74 8.68
CA LEU A 168 -5.18 3.60 9.19
C LEU A 168 -5.04 5.02 8.62
N ALA A 169 -3.84 5.59 8.66
CA ALA A 169 -3.57 6.94 8.17
C ALA A 169 -3.86 7.06 6.66
N SER A 170 -3.35 6.13 5.85
CA SER A 170 -3.55 6.16 4.40
C SER A 170 -5.03 6.04 4.02
N LYS A 171 -5.77 5.11 4.64
CA LYS A 171 -7.20 4.92 4.39
C LYS A 171 -8.02 6.14 4.80
N SER A 172 -7.72 6.73 5.97
CA SER A 172 -8.40 7.93 6.46
C SER A 172 -8.17 9.12 5.54
N ILE A 173 -6.95 9.34 5.10
CA ILE A 173 -6.61 10.45 4.19
C ILE A 173 -7.32 10.27 2.84
N LEU A 174 -7.39 9.05 2.29
CA LEU A 174 -8.16 8.81 1.07
C LEU A 174 -9.62 9.23 1.24
N VAL A 175 -10.27 8.72 2.27
CA VAL A 175 -11.68 9.02 2.51
C VAL A 175 -11.91 10.52 2.60
N TRP A 176 -11.06 11.26 3.33
CA TRP A 176 -11.19 12.70 3.47
C TRP A 176 -10.97 13.47 2.15
N PHE A 177 -9.93 13.10 1.38
CA PHE A 177 -9.73 13.75 0.07
C PHE A 177 -10.83 13.43 -0.93
N THR A 178 -11.31 12.18 -0.96
CA THR A 178 -12.41 11.79 -1.84
C THR A 178 -13.68 12.52 -1.44
N PHE A 179 -14.01 12.56 -0.16
CA PHE A 179 -15.18 13.30 0.35
C PHE A 179 -15.06 14.80 0.06
N GLY A 180 -13.91 15.41 0.35
CA GLY A 180 -13.67 16.83 0.06
C GLY A 180 -13.74 17.15 -1.44
N GLY A 181 -13.23 16.26 -2.29
CA GLY A 181 -13.27 16.42 -3.74
C GLY A 181 -14.69 16.33 -4.31
N THR A 182 -15.51 15.39 -3.84
CA THR A 182 -16.90 15.21 -4.31
C THR A 182 -17.84 16.33 -3.84
N ASN A 183 -17.51 17.02 -2.75
CA ASN A 183 -18.31 18.13 -2.23
C ASN A 183 -17.86 19.52 -2.71
N GLN A 184 -16.92 19.61 -3.68
CA GLN A 184 -16.58 20.89 -4.28
C GLN A 184 -17.78 21.45 -5.03
N PRO A 185 -18.10 22.79 -4.90
CA PRO A 185 -19.13 23.42 -5.70
C PRO A 185 -18.79 23.23 -7.18
N GLN A 186 -19.73 22.68 -7.94
CA GLN A 186 -19.63 22.68 -9.40
C GLN A 186 -19.55 24.14 -9.85
N VAL A 187 -18.43 24.55 -10.42
CA VAL A 187 -18.35 25.84 -11.10
C VAL A 187 -19.33 25.73 -12.27
N SER A 188 -20.54 26.28 -12.10
CA SER A 188 -21.51 26.33 -13.16
C SER A 188 -20.90 27.12 -14.31
N SER A 189 -20.67 26.44 -15.43
CA SER A 189 -20.32 27.05 -16.71
C SER A 189 -21.53 27.81 -17.29
N THR A 190 -22.11 28.71 -16.50
CA THR A 190 -23.23 29.56 -16.91
C THR A 190 -22.77 30.99 -17.04
N THR A 191 -22.02 31.24 -18.11
CA THR A 191 -21.98 32.54 -18.77
C THR A 191 -21.49 32.33 -20.20
N MET A 192 -22.33 31.71 -21.05
CA MET A 192 -22.32 32.15 -22.45
C MET A 192 -23.24 33.36 -22.52
N PRO A 193 -22.76 34.57 -22.85
CA PRO A 193 -23.63 35.62 -23.29
C PRO A 193 -24.22 35.18 -24.61
N ALA A 194 -25.55 35.21 -24.70
CA ALA A 194 -26.27 35.08 -25.95
C ALA A 194 -25.80 36.19 -26.89
N LEU A 195 -25.32 35.83 -28.06
CA LEU A 195 -25.26 36.65 -29.26
C LEU A 195 -26.31 36.20 -30.26
#